data_da4b70e22b5b6d31b57b86ecbadaea45
#
_entry.id   da4b70e22b5b6d31b57b86ecbadaea45
#
_cell.length_a   1.000
_cell.length_b   1.000
_cell.length_c   1.000
_cell.angle_alpha   90.00
_cell.angle_beta   90.00
_cell.angle_gamma   90.00
#
_symmetry.space_group_name_H-M   'P 1'
#
loop_
_entity.id
_entity.type
_entity.pdbx_description
1 polymer ?
#
loop_
_entity_poly.entity_id
_entity_poly.type
_entity_poly.pdbx_seq_one_letter_code
_entity_poly.pdbx_strand_id
1 'polypeptide(L)'
;MRKNLTLLFLSVLLSTVAAVIITRYALCLPDRSEPVAGFPAIRQVTLEQQNFPDFTYAAESCVDGVVFVKVVKREKNREASILEHFFGYGNPYSMPRESVGSGSGVIISPDGYIATNNHVVANGEQIEVTLNDNKTYKAKLVGADPVTDVALLKVEAENLPVIPFGDSDSLRLGEWVLAIGSPFNLRSTITAGIVSAKGRSLPDMSGEFKIESFIQTDAAVNPGNSGGALVNTRGELVGINTAIASNTGSYTGYSFAVPVAIVKKVVEDIKVHGKVQRAMLGISMTELTQELASLAGMKGDFSGVYIAELVRGGAAWKGGVREGDVLVAIDGRKMKNPSDVQATVNSHKPGDYIELTICRDGKEQQLKVQLQGEATAAAIEDEGSATIMGATLAEPDKDLLKKLGLKGGVEVVSLEKGNFSAAGVRKGLVITHINQIQVSTVKEALEVIKNARRGFLVEGMYRNGDVYYYGVGV
;
A
#
# COMPACT_ATOMS: atom_id res chain seq x y z
N MET A 1 -80.00 60.60 -12.95
CA MET A 1 -78.54 60.51 -12.94
C MET A 1 -77.94 60.11 -11.53
N ARG A 2 -78.46 60.57 -10.40
CA ARG A 2 -77.88 60.24 -9.10
C ARG A 2 -77.96 58.73 -8.72
N LYS A 3 -79.04 58.00 -9.05
CA LYS A 3 -79.22 56.59 -8.65
C LYS A 3 -78.21 55.64 -9.41
N ASN A 4 -77.83 55.98 -10.61
CA ASN A 4 -76.89 55.13 -11.37
C ASN A 4 -75.44 55.33 -10.95
N LEU A 5 -75.11 56.54 -10.39
CA LEU A 5 -73.76 56.80 -9.88
C LEU A 5 -73.49 56.08 -8.59
N THR A 6 -74.53 56.00 -7.67
CA THR A 6 -74.46 55.23 -6.45
C THR A 6 -74.34 53.73 -6.67
N LEU A 7 -75.02 53.17 -7.68
CA LEU A 7 -74.85 51.76 -8.07
C LEU A 7 -73.47 51.48 -8.62
N LEU A 8 -72.89 52.39 -9.37
CA LEU A 8 -71.54 52.24 -9.90
C LEU A 8 -70.50 52.27 -8.80
N PHE A 9 -70.61 53.19 -7.83
CA PHE A 9 -69.76 53.25 -6.68
C PHE A 9 -69.87 52.01 -5.79
N LEU A 10 -71.07 51.47 -5.59
CA LEU A 10 -71.30 50.28 -4.81
C LEU A 10 -70.67 49.01 -5.50
N SER A 11 -70.74 48.91 -6.81
CA SER A 11 -70.14 47.79 -7.55
C SER A 11 -68.61 47.85 -7.53
N VAL A 12 -68.02 49.04 -7.63
CA VAL A 12 -66.55 49.22 -7.55
C VAL A 12 -66.08 48.88 -6.14
N LEU A 13 -66.80 49.34 -5.10
CA LEU A 13 -66.48 49.02 -3.71
C LEU A 13 -66.57 47.54 -3.43
N LEU A 14 -67.61 46.85 -3.97
CA LEU A 14 -67.78 45.42 -3.78
C LEU A 14 -66.67 44.61 -4.48
N SER A 15 -66.25 45.04 -5.67
CA SER A 15 -65.17 44.38 -6.42
C SER A 15 -63.81 44.56 -5.76
N THR A 16 -63.52 45.75 -5.17
CA THR A 16 -62.28 45.97 -4.46
C THR A 16 -62.22 45.18 -3.15
N VAL A 17 -63.34 45.11 -2.42
CA VAL A 17 -63.41 44.26 -1.20
C VAL A 17 -63.24 42.78 -1.53
N ALA A 18 -63.89 42.32 -2.61
CA ALA A 18 -63.71 40.93 -3.07
C ALA A 18 -62.26 40.63 -3.48
N ALA A 19 -61.61 41.55 -4.20
CA ALA A 19 -60.20 41.40 -4.62
C ALA A 19 -59.26 41.33 -3.40
N VAL A 20 -59.48 42.17 -2.39
CA VAL A 20 -58.69 42.16 -1.14
C VAL A 20 -58.90 40.88 -0.35
N ILE A 21 -60.14 40.37 -0.27
CA ILE A 21 -60.43 39.08 0.40
C ILE A 21 -59.77 37.92 -0.34
N ILE A 22 -59.86 37.87 -1.70
CA ILE A 22 -59.23 36.82 -2.52
C ILE A 22 -57.71 36.86 -2.35
N THR A 23 -57.11 38.07 -2.37
CA THR A 23 -55.66 38.23 -2.19
C THR A 23 -55.21 37.82 -0.80
N ARG A 24 -55.96 38.16 0.25
CA ARG A 24 -55.68 37.70 1.59
C ARG A 24 -55.84 36.18 1.75
N TYR A 25 -56.86 35.60 1.11
CA TYR A 25 -57.07 34.14 1.13
C TYR A 25 -56.00 33.41 0.36
N ALA A 26 -55.56 33.93 -0.78
CA ALA A 26 -54.47 33.38 -1.58
C ALA A 26 -53.12 33.46 -0.86
N LEU A 27 -52.89 34.53 -0.05
CA LEU A 27 -51.67 34.68 0.78
C LEU A 27 -51.69 33.86 2.11
N CYS A 28 -52.87 33.34 2.49
CA CYS A 28 -53.03 32.51 3.69
C CYS A 28 -53.18 31.02 3.43
N LEU A 29 -53.12 30.60 2.15
CA LEU A 29 -53.03 29.18 1.86
C LEU A 29 -51.65 28.68 2.29
N PRO A 30 -51.57 27.73 3.23
CA PRO A 30 -50.30 27.12 3.52
C PRO A 30 -49.81 26.42 2.26
N ASP A 31 -48.58 26.72 1.88
CA ASP A 31 -47.88 26.04 0.78
C ASP A 31 -47.83 24.55 1.11
N ARG A 32 -48.84 23.80 0.64
CA ARG A 32 -48.88 22.36 0.68
C ARG A 32 -48.04 21.80 -0.48
N SER A 33 -46.76 22.09 -0.45
CA SER A 33 -45.77 21.20 -1.08
C SER A 33 -45.60 19.99 -0.14
N GLU A 34 -46.43 18.96 -0.33
CA GLU A 34 -46.11 17.65 0.26
C GLU A 34 -44.72 17.25 -0.19
N PRO A 35 -43.81 16.87 0.73
CA PRO A 35 -42.52 16.38 0.32
C PRO A 35 -42.75 15.08 -0.45
N VAL A 36 -42.43 15.09 -1.76
CA VAL A 36 -42.35 13.89 -2.57
C VAL A 36 -41.34 12.98 -1.91
N ALA A 37 -41.87 11.93 -1.26
CA ALA A 37 -41.04 10.90 -0.64
C ALA A 37 -40.20 10.24 -1.74
N GLY A 38 -38.87 10.40 -1.68
CA GLY A 38 -37.97 9.64 -2.54
C GLY A 38 -36.70 10.31 -3.04
N PHE A 39 -36.53 11.62 -2.86
CA PHE A 39 -35.23 12.25 -3.20
C PHE A 39 -34.48 12.61 -1.93
N PRO A 40 -33.19 12.19 -1.80
CA PRO A 40 -32.36 12.67 -0.70
C PRO A 40 -32.31 14.19 -0.75
N ALA A 41 -32.51 14.83 0.42
CA ALA A 41 -32.45 16.28 0.54
C ALA A 41 -31.16 16.79 -0.13
N ILE A 42 -31.31 17.61 -1.16
CA ILE A 42 -30.19 18.32 -1.78
C ILE A 42 -29.59 19.19 -0.68
N ARG A 43 -28.44 18.78 -0.16
CA ARG A 43 -27.68 19.58 0.81
C ARG A 43 -27.30 20.86 0.07
N GLN A 44 -27.95 21.98 0.38
CA GLN A 44 -27.51 23.28 -0.11
C GLN A 44 -26.10 23.50 0.43
N VAL A 45 -25.12 23.30 -0.43
CA VAL A 45 -23.75 23.75 -0.17
C VAL A 45 -23.78 25.25 -0.38
N THR A 46 -23.72 26.01 0.71
CA THR A 46 -23.45 27.45 0.63
C THR A 46 -22.04 27.57 0.05
N LEU A 47 -21.95 27.91 -1.23
CA LEU A 47 -20.70 28.34 -1.84
C LEU A 47 -20.40 29.71 -1.22
N GLU A 48 -19.67 29.74 -0.10
CA GLU A 48 -18.92 30.95 0.24
C GLU A 48 -18.10 31.31 -0.99
N GLN A 49 -18.00 32.60 -1.32
CA GLN A 49 -17.19 33.08 -2.44
C GLN A 49 -15.77 32.53 -2.29
N GLN A 50 -15.55 31.34 -2.83
CA GLN A 50 -14.21 30.79 -2.92
C GLN A 50 -13.53 31.55 -4.06
N ASN A 51 -12.60 32.42 -3.70
CA ASN A 51 -11.59 32.88 -4.63
C ASN A 51 -11.02 31.64 -5.34
N PHE A 52 -10.92 31.69 -6.67
CA PHE A 52 -10.24 30.62 -7.41
C PHE A 52 -8.91 30.33 -6.75
N PRO A 53 -8.51 29.04 -6.62
CA PRO A 53 -7.28 28.70 -5.95
C PRO A 53 -6.10 29.37 -6.66
N ASP A 54 -5.38 30.20 -5.93
CA ASP A 54 -4.12 30.77 -6.38
C ASP A 54 -3.00 29.79 -6.01
N PHE A 55 -2.34 29.24 -7.03
CA PHE A 55 -1.25 28.27 -6.86
C PHE A 55 0.12 28.96 -6.82
N THR A 56 0.19 30.27 -7.06
CA THR A 56 1.46 31.01 -7.21
C THR A 56 2.32 30.87 -5.96
N TYR A 57 1.73 31.08 -4.78
CA TYR A 57 2.44 30.93 -3.53
C TYR A 57 3.04 29.53 -3.34
N ALA A 58 2.23 28.48 -3.52
CA ALA A 58 2.70 27.11 -3.37
C ALA A 58 3.78 26.74 -4.40
N ALA A 59 3.63 27.22 -5.64
CA ALA A 59 4.59 27.02 -6.71
C ALA A 59 5.93 27.68 -6.40
N GLU A 60 5.92 28.98 -6.10
CA GLU A 60 7.14 29.77 -5.85
C GLU A 60 7.87 29.30 -4.58
N SER A 61 7.14 28.93 -3.53
CA SER A 61 7.74 28.47 -2.26
C SER A 61 8.37 27.08 -2.35
N CYS A 62 7.93 26.23 -3.31
CA CYS A 62 8.37 24.85 -3.39
C CYS A 62 9.35 24.56 -4.53
N VAL A 63 9.36 25.40 -5.58
CA VAL A 63 10.13 25.11 -6.80
C VAL A 63 11.62 24.90 -6.54
N ASP A 64 12.22 25.67 -5.64
CA ASP A 64 13.64 25.57 -5.30
C ASP A 64 13.96 24.35 -4.42
N GLY A 65 12.95 23.78 -3.77
CA GLY A 65 13.08 22.56 -2.97
C GLY A 65 12.99 21.27 -3.78
N VAL A 66 12.75 21.35 -5.10
CA VAL A 66 12.73 20.19 -6.00
C VAL A 66 13.97 20.18 -6.87
N VAL A 67 14.64 19.04 -6.95
CA VAL A 67 15.93 18.88 -7.62
C VAL A 67 15.87 17.85 -8.74
N PHE A 68 16.76 17.97 -9.70
CA PHE A 68 17.01 16.96 -10.72
C PHE A 68 17.95 15.89 -10.17
N VAL A 69 17.60 14.61 -10.36
CA VAL A 69 18.43 13.47 -9.97
C VAL A 69 18.85 12.73 -11.22
N LYS A 70 20.15 12.64 -11.45
CA LYS A 70 20.78 11.89 -12.53
C LYS A 70 21.51 10.68 -11.96
N VAL A 71 21.30 9.53 -12.55
CA VAL A 71 21.85 8.25 -12.10
C VAL A 71 22.58 7.56 -13.24
N VAL A 72 23.86 7.28 -13.04
CA VAL A 72 24.66 6.49 -13.98
C VAL A 72 24.65 5.03 -13.54
N LYS A 73 24.18 4.16 -14.41
CA LYS A 73 24.11 2.69 -14.20
C LYS A 73 25.09 2.00 -15.10
N ARG A 74 25.84 1.03 -14.58
CA ARG A 74 26.75 0.20 -15.37
C ARG A 74 26.17 -1.19 -15.53
N GLU A 75 25.73 -1.52 -16.72
CA GLU A 75 25.17 -2.85 -16.98
C GLU A 75 26.25 -3.91 -17.04
N LYS A 76 26.21 -4.88 -16.10
CA LYS A 76 27.06 -6.07 -16.15
C LYS A 76 26.40 -7.26 -16.87
N ASN A 77 25.09 -7.32 -17.03
CA ASN A 77 24.37 -8.35 -17.79
C ASN A 77 22.98 -7.86 -18.19
N ARG A 78 22.53 -8.24 -19.39
CA ARG A 78 21.25 -7.90 -19.99
C ARG A 78 20.07 -8.59 -19.28
N GLU A 79 19.36 -7.87 -18.47
CA GLU A 79 17.90 -7.97 -18.42
C GLU A 79 17.38 -6.58 -18.79
N ALA A 80 16.55 -6.51 -19.84
CA ALA A 80 16.00 -5.23 -20.31
C ALA A 80 15.27 -4.55 -19.17
N SER A 81 15.76 -3.38 -18.74
CA SER A 81 15.15 -2.65 -17.65
C SER A 81 13.79 -2.13 -18.08
N ILE A 82 12.83 -2.09 -17.16
CA ILE A 82 11.47 -1.54 -17.34
C ILE A 82 11.52 -0.14 -17.96
N LEU A 83 12.57 0.65 -17.67
CA LEU A 83 12.83 1.95 -18.27
C LEU A 83 13.16 1.90 -19.76
N GLU A 84 13.85 0.86 -20.26
CA GLU A 84 14.10 0.70 -21.71
C GLU A 84 12.83 0.31 -22.47
N HIS A 85 11.94 -0.42 -21.84
CA HIS A 85 10.61 -0.71 -22.40
C HIS A 85 9.73 0.57 -22.44
N PHE A 86 9.92 1.47 -21.50
CA PHE A 86 9.20 2.73 -21.42
C PHE A 86 9.70 3.80 -22.42
N PHE A 87 10.96 3.80 -22.74
CA PHE A 87 11.57 4.84 -23.60
C PHE A 87 11.88 4.39 -25.04
N GLY A 88 11.64 3.13 -25.42
CA GLY A 88 11.63 2.65 -26.81
C GLY A 88 12.97 2.68 -27.53
N TYR A 89 14.12 2.72 -26.85
CA TYR A 89 15.46 2.75 -27.45
C TYR A 89 16.22 1.44 -27.27
N GLY A 90 15.83 0.40 -27.97
CA GLY A 90 16.56 -0.86 -28.02
C GLY A 90 17.32 -1.04 -29.34
N ASN A 91 18.66 -0.96 -29.33
CA ASN A 91 19.50 -1.38 -30.46
C ASN A 91 20.25 -2.69 -30.10
N PRO A 92 20.12 -3.79 -30.88
CA PRO A 92 20.59 -5.14 -30.50
C PRO A 92 22.11 -5.35 -30.50
N TYR A 93 22.92 -4.37 -30.84
CA TYR A 93 24.37 -4.54 -31.07
C TYR A 93 25.24 -3.56 -30.27
N SER A 94 24.97 -3.27 -29.00
CA SER A 94 25.83 -2.35 -28.27
C SER A 94 26.61 -3.02 -27.13
N MET A 95 27.93 -2.73 -27.11
CA MET A 95 28.88 -2.95 -26.01
C MET A 95 28.34 -2.40 -24.68
N PRO A 96 28.90 -2.77 -23.50
CA PRO A 96 28.43 -2.27 -22.21
C PRO A 96 28.40 -0.74 -22.25
N ARG A 97 27.21 -0.17 -22.35
CA ARG A 97 26.96 1.27 -22.31
C ARG A 97 26.59 1.65 -20.89
N GLU A 98 27.14 2.74 -20.43
CA GLU A 98 26.61 3.47 -19.28
C GLU A 98 25.18 3.90 -19.64
N SER A 99 24.18 3.36 -18.96
CA SER A 99 22.82 3.83 -19.08
C SER A 99 22.61 4.97 -18.06
N VAL A 100 22.04 6.07 -18.53
CA VAL A 100 21.75 7.23 -17.68
C VAL A 100 20.24 7.25 -17.39
N GLY A 101 19.89 7.04 -16.14
CA GLY A 101 18.54 7.28 -15.63
C GLY A 101 18.40 8.70 -15.08
N SER A 102 17.17 9.21 -15.03
CA SER A 102 16.90 10.50 -14.42
C SER A 102 15.52 10.52 -13.74
N GLY A 103 15.40 11.38 -12.76
CA GLY A 103 14.17 11.65 -12.02
C GLY A 103 14.30 12.96 -11.24
N SER A 104 13.46 13.12 -10.27
CA SER A 104 13.43 14.26 -9.36
C SER A 104 13.71 13.84 -7.92
N GLY A 105 13.98 14.81 -7.07
CA GLY A 105 14.09 14.63 -5.62
C GLY A 105 13.53 15.84 -4.89
N VAL A 106 13.22 15.68 -3.63
CA VAL A 106 12.71 16.72 -2.74
C VAL A 106 13.68 16.95 -1.59
N ILE A 107 14.15 18.18 -1.44
CA ILE A 107 15.00 18.57 -0.31
C ILE A 107 14.12 18.59 0.96
N ILE A 108 14.47 17.75 1.93
CA ILE A 108 13.71 17.58 3.18
C ILE A 108 14.44 18.11 4.41
N SER A 109 15.72 18.50 4.25
CA SER A 109 16.46 19.16 5.33
C SER A 109 17.53 20.10 4.77
N PRO A 110 17.84 21.19 5.49
CA PRO A 110 18.76 22.22 5.02
C PRO A 110 20.21 21.74 4.92
N ASP A 111 20.55 20.62 5.57
CA ASP A 111 21.88 19.99 5.56
C ASP A 111 22.06 18.99 4.41
N GLY A 112 21.10 18.88 3.47
CA GLY A 112 21.28 18.15 2.22
C GLY A 112 20.68 16.75 2.18
N TYR A 113 19.72 16.40 3.04
CA TYR A 113 18.93 15.20 2.83
C TYR A 113 17.84 15.43 1.78
N ILE A 114 17.71 14.47 0.85
CA ILE A 114 16.82 14.55 -0.31
C ILE A 114 16.04 13.22 -0.38
N ALA A 115 14.72 13.31 -0.38
CA ALA A 115 13.84 12.18 -0.62
C ALA A 115 13.59 12.03 -2.13
N THR A 116 13.59 10.79 -2.63
CA THR A 116 13.28 10.44 -4.03
C THR A 116 12.67 9.05 -4.08
N ASN A 117 12.36 8.54 -5.28
CA ASN A 117 11.93 7.16 -5.42
C ASN A 117 13.12 6.17 -5.48
N ASN A 118 12.88 4.97 -4.97
CA ASN A 118 13.84 3.86 -5.07
C ASN A 118 14.13 3.52 -6.55
N HIS A 119 13.10 3.40 -7.40
CA HIS A 119 13.29 3.05 -8.82
C HIS A 119 14.15 4.07 -9.59
N VAL A 120 14.17 5.34 -9.16
CA VAL A 120 15.04 6.36 -9.75
C VAL A 120 16.51 6.04 -9.50
N VAL A 121 16.86 5.63 -8.27
CA VAL A 121 18.25 5.44 -7.81
C VAL A 121 18.73 3.99 -7.82
N ALA A 122 17.83 3.03 -8.03
CA ALA A 122 18.14 1.60 -8.01
C ALA A 122 19.23 1.24 -9.02
N ASN A 123 20.21 0.43 -8.59
CA ASN A 123 21.36 0.00 -9.38
C ASN A 123 22.26 1.15 -9.90
N GLY A 124 22.18 2.36 -9.28
CA GLY A 124 23.04 3.49 -9.61
C GLY A 124 24.43 3.32 -9.02
N GLU A 125 25.48 3.42 -9.85
CA GLU A 125 26.88 3.50 -9.38
C GLU A 125 27.25 4.94 -8.99
N GLN A 126 26.73 5.94 -9.71
CA GLN A 126 26.94 7.35 -9.42
C GLN A 126 25.61 8.09 -9.47
N ILE A 127 25.38 8.92 -8.47
CA ILE A 127 24.19 9.76 -8.35
C ILE A 127 24.65 11.21 -8.29
N GLU A 128 24.08 12.03 -9.15
CA GLU A 128 24.30 13.48 -9.20
C GLU A 128 22.97 14.18 -8.99
N VAL A 129 22.99 15.23 -8.19
CA VAL A 129 21.82 16.06 -7.89
C VAL A 129 22.10 17.47 -8.38
N THR A 130 21.25 18.01 -9.23
CA THR A 130 21.32 19.40 -9.69
C THR A 130 20.18 20.20 -9.10
N LEU A 131 20.51 21.27 -8.41
CA LEU A 131 19.56 22.21 -7.81
C LEU A 131 18.95 23.13 -8.87
N ASN A 132 17.90 23.85 -8.52
CA ASN A 132 17.23 24.81 -9.42
C ASN A 132 18.14 25.99 -9.82
N ASP A 133 19.18 26.30 -9.04
CA ASP A 133 20.22 27.29 -9.34
C ASP A 133 21.38 26.75 -10.24
N ASN A 134 21.21 25.54 -10.81
CA ASN A 134 22.16 24.79 -11.63
C ASN A 134 23.43 24.31 -10.90
N LYS A 135 23.52 24.40 -9.59
CA LYS A 135 24.61 23.78 -8.84
C LYS A 135 24.42 22.28 -8.80
N THR A 136 25.49 21.53 -9.13
CA THR A 136 25.47 20.06 -9.14
C THR A 136 26.33 19.50 -8.01
N TYR A 137 25.79 18.55 -7.30
CA TYR A 137 26.44 17.84 -6.20
C TYR A 137 26.46 16.34 -6.45
N LYS A 138 27.55 15.68 -6.02
CA LYS A 138 27.54 14.23 -5.92
C LYS A 138 26.68 13.84 -4.73
N ALA A 139 25.73 12.91 -4.94
CA ALA A 139 24.86 12.43 -3.90
C ALA A 139 25.28 11.03 -3.45
N LYS A 140 25.19 10.77 -2.15
CA LYS A 140 25.36 9.46 -1.55
C LYS A 140 23.98 8.86 -1.28
N LEU A 141 23.75 7.63 -1.68
CA LEU A 141 22.58 6.87 -1.26
C LEU A 141 22.76 6.49 0.22
N VAL A 142 21.92 7.03 1.09
CA VAL A 142 21.89 6.71 2.53
C VAL A 142 21.19 5.37 2.74
N GLY A 143 20.07 5.17 2.04
CA GLY A 143 19.33 3.93 2.01
C GLY A 143 18.12 4.04 1.09
N ALA A 144 17.54 2.90 0.77
CA ALA A 144 16.36 2.82 -0.09
C ALA A 144 15.44 1.70 0.38
N ASP A 145 14.17 1.87 0.09
CA ASP A 145 13.13 0.90 0.37
C ASP A 145 12.35 0.54 -0.91
N PRO A 146 12.63 -0.62 -1.51
CA PRO A 146 11.93 -1.06 -2.72
C PRO A 146 10.43 -1.25 -2.52
N VAL A 147 9.99 -1.58 -1.30
CA VAL A 147 8.57 -1.85 -1.01
C VAL A 147 7.74 -0.58 -1.03
N THR A 148 8.25 0.52 -0.46
CA THR A 148 7.58 1.81 -0.46
C THR A 148 8.01 2.71 -1.61
N ASP A 149 8.93 2.24 -2.46
CA ASP A 149 9.54 3.02 -3.54
C ASP A 149 10.10 4.37 -3.07
N VAL A 150 10.66 4.43 -1.86
CA VAL A 150 11.28 5.64 -1.30
C VAL A 150 12.77 5.42 -1.12
N ALA A 151 13.57 6.43 -1.44
CA ALA A 151 15.00 6.45 -1.18
C ALA A 151 15.42 7.77 -0.55
N LEU A 152 16.48 7.72 0.25
CA LEU A 152 17.09 8.86 0.89
C LEU A 152 18.51 9.08 0.36
N LEU A 153 18.73 10.27 -0.20
CA LEU A 153 20.03 10.73 -0.65
C LEU A 153 20.60 11.76 0.32
N LYS A 154 21.93 11.90 0.32
CA LYS A 154 22.67 12.96 1.04
C LYS A 154 23.64 13.64 0.10
N VAL A 155 23.56 14.96 0.04
CA VAL A 155 24.55 15.83 -0.62
C VAL A 155 25.29 16.66 0.43
N GLU A 156 26.55 17.00 0.17
CA GLU A 156 27.35 17.86 1.03
C GLU A 156 27.08 19.33 0.66
N ALA A 157 26.01 19.88 1.22
CA ALA A 157 25.58 21.25 1.05
C ALA A 157 24.84 21.73 2.32
N GLU A 158 24.83 23.03 2.55
CA GLU A 158 24.18 23.66 3.71
C GLU A 158 23.22 24.75 3.24
N ASN A 159 22.25 25.09 4.11
CA ASN A 159 21.27 26.14 3.86
C ASN A 159 20.42 25.91 2.61
N LEU A 160 20.11 24.65 2.30
CA LEU A 160 19.28 24.30 1.16
C LEU A 160 17.81 24.67 1.42
N PRO A 161 17.04 25.06 0.38
CA PRO A 161 15.63 25.33 0.47
C PRO A 161 14.85 24.01 0.72
N VAL A 162 14.06 23.97 1.79
CA VAL A 162 13.35 22.77 2.22
C VAL A 162 11.85 22.94 1.96
N ILE A 163 11.21 21.90 1.44
CA ILE A 163 9.75 21.82 1.40
C ILE A 163 9.26 21.25 2.74
N PRO A 164 8.46 22.02 3.51
CA PRO A 164 7.97 21.55 4.81
C PRO A 164 7.03 20.36 4.64
N PHE A 165 7.12 19.40 5.55
CA PHE A 165 6.22 18.27 5.58
C PHE A 165 4.81 18.69 6.00
N GLY A 166 3.81 18.36 5.20
CA GLY A 166 2.39 18.45 5.52
C GLY A 166 1.86 17.20 6.21
N ASP A 167 0.55 16.99 6.05
CA ASP A 167 -0.19 15.84 6.58
C ASP A 167 -1.02 15.20 5.45
N SER A 168 -0.59 14.01 4.99
CA SER A 168 -1.29 13.25 3.95
C SER A 168 -2.58 12.58 4.46
N ASP A 169 -2.69 12.36 5.77
CA ASP A 169 -3.85 11.67 6.33
C ASP A 169 -5.07 12.60 6.41
N SER A 170 -4.84 13.89 6.60
CA SER A 170 -5.87 14.94 6.63
C SER A 170 -6.38 15.34 5.24
N LEU A 171 -5.70 14.97 4.14
CA LEU A 171 -6.15 15.28 2.78
C LEU A 171 -7.56 14.73 2.51
N ARG A 172 -8.38 15.54 1.85
CA ARG A 172 -9.74 15.16 1.44
C ARG A 172 -9.82 15.03 -0.08
N LEU A 173 -10.73 14.19 -0.55
CA LEU A 173 -11.04 14.08 -1.97
C LEU A 173 -11.50 15.44 -2.51
N GLY A 174 -10.99 15.82 -3.67
CA GLY A 174 -11.26 17.11 -4.30
C GLY A 174 -10.36 18.26 -3.83
N GLU A 175 -9.48 18.08 -2.83
CA GLU A 175 -8.50 19.11 -2.46
C GLU A 175 -7.47 19.30 -3.57
N TRP A 176 -7.11 20.57 -3.82
CA TRP A 176 -6.12 20.94 -4.82
C TRP A 176 -4.71 20.55 -4.37
N VAL A 177 -3.96 19.99 -5.31
CA VAL A 177 -2.55 19.63 -5.16
C VAL A 177 -1.75 20.02 -6.40
N LEU A 178 -0.45 20.24 -6.20
CA LEU A 178 0.49 20.51 -7.28
C LEU A 178 1.55 19.41 -7.32
N ALA A 179 1.76 18.84 -8.50
CA ALA A 179 2.87 17.93 -8.75
C ALA A 179 4.03 18.73 -9.35
N ILE A 180 5.17 18.69 -8.66
CA ILE A 180 6.39 19.42 -9.02
C ILE A 180 7.50 18.41 -9.30
N GLY A 181 8.16 18.57 -10.43
CA GLY A 181 9.33 17.77 -10.80
C GLY A 181 10.33 18.60 -11.57
N SER A 182 11.53 18.05 -11.77
CA SER A 182 12.63 18.68 -12.53
C SER A 182 13.08 17.77 -13.68
N PRO A 183 12.23 17.55 -14.71
CA PRO A 183 12.55 16.66 -15.81
C PRO A 183 13.67 17.23 -16.70
N PHE A 184 14.54 16.35 -17.21
CA PHE A 184 15.55 16.66 -18.25
C PHE A 184 16.55 17.76 -17.90
N ASN A 185 16.82 18.01 -16.62
CA ASN A 185 17.68 19.14 -16.18
C ASN A 185 17.18 20.51 -16.69
N LEU A 186 15.90 20.59 -16.98
CA LEU A 186 15.18 21.83 -17.24
C LEU A 186 14.72 22.42 -15.91
N ARG A 187 14.32 23.71 -15.91
CA ARG A 187 13.69 24.30 -14.73
C ARG A 187 12.46 23.48 -14.33
N SER A 188 12.18 23.43 -13.03
CA SER A 188 11.09 22.68 -12.45
C SER A 188 9.76 22.86 -13.21
N THR A 189 9.08 21.75 -13.48
CA THR A 189 7.76 21.72 -14.11
C THR A 189 6.72 21.54 -13.03
N ILE A 190 5.65 22.32 -13.08
CA ILE A 190 4.55 22.30 -12.11
C ILE A 190 3.26 22.00 -12.85
N THR A 191 2.48 21.05 -12.32
CA THR A 191 1.13 20.75 -12.80
C THR A 191 0.17 20.76 -11.61
N ALA A 192 -1.07 21.18 -11.83
CA ALA A 192 -2.10 21.23 -10.80
C ALA A 192 -3.21 20.22 -11.08
N GLY A 193 -3.80 19.70 -10.04
CA GLY A 193 -4.93 18.79 -10.07
C GLY A 193 -5.54 18.65 -8.68
N ILE A 194 -6.37 17.64 -8.47
CA ILE A 194 -7.03 17.37 -7.20
C ILE A 194 -6.62 16.00 -6.65
N VAL A 195 -6.88 15.78 -5.38
CA VAL A 195 -6.86 14.45 -4.79
C VAL A 195 -8.06 13.67 -5.33
N SER A 196 -7.82 12.76 -6.27
CA SER A 196 -8.87 11.95 -6.91
C SER A 196 -9.27 10.74 -6.08
N ALA A 197 -8.31 10.12 -5.36
CA ALA A 197 -8.55 9.00 -4.45
C ALA A 197 -7.42 8.90 -3.41
N LYS A 198 -7.67 8.16 -2.34
CA LYS A 198 -6.68 7.80 -1.30
C LYS A 198 -6.74 6.29 -1.06
N GLY A 199 -5.62 5.71 -0.60
CA GLY A 199 -5.58 4.28 -0.27
C GLY A 199 -5.72 3.38 -1.50
N ARG A 200 -5.15 3.79 -2.65
CA ARG A 200 -5.18 2.98 -3.87
C ARG A 200 -4.04 1.98 -3.89
N SER A 201 -4.39 0.71 -4.17
CA SER A 201 -3.43 -0.33 -4.54
C SER A 201 -3.29 -0.34 -6.06
N LEU A 202 -2.08 -0.61 -6.55
CA LEU A 202 -1.81 -0.77 -7.98
C LEU A 202 -1.56 -2.27 -8.26
N PRO A 203 -2.55 -3.00 -8.82
CA PRO A 203 -2.49 -4.47 -8.87
C PRO A 203 -1.44 -5.05 -9.83
N ASP A 204 -0.90 -4.31 -10.81
CA ASP A 204 -0.14 -4.91 -11.92
C ASP A 204 1.14 -4.16 -12.35
N MET A 205 1.73 -3.36 -11.51
CA MET A 205 3.06 -2.82 -11.81
C MET A 205 4.13 -3.80 -11.35
N SER A 206 4.35 -4.86 -12.15
CA SER A 206 5.54 -5.73 -12.17
C SER A 206 6.12 -6.15 -10.80
N GLY A 207 5.30 -6.66 -9.88
CA GLY A 207 5.78 -7.42 -8.71
C GLY A 207 6.67 -6.68 -7.69
N GLU A 208 7.12 -5.46 -7.98
CA GLU A 208 8.11 -4.75 -7.19
C GLU A 208 7.53 -3.80 -6.14
N PHE A 209 6.33 -3.25 -6.36
CA PHE A 209 5.72 -2.31 -5.41
C PHE A 209 4.63 -2.99 -4.58
N LYS A 210 4.83 -3.04 -3.27
CA LYS A 210 3.85 -3.55 -2.30
C LYS A 210 3.15 -2.44 -1.52
N ILE A 211 3.16 -1.20 -2.01
CA ILE A 211 2.38 -0.12 -1.40
C ILE A 211 0.92 -0.27 -1.81
N GLU A 212 0.05 -0.38 -0.84
CA GLU A 212 -1.40 -0.44 -1.03
C GLU A 212 -2.11 0.85 -0.60
N SER A 213 -1.41 1.99 -0.58
CA SER A 213 -1.94 3.24 -0.02
C SER A 213 -1.47 4.49 -0.75
N PHE A 214 -1.51 4.51 -2.10
CA PHE A 214 -1.17 5.69 -2.86
C PHE A 214 -2.23 6.79 -2.77
N ILE A 215 -1.77 8.07 -2.87
CA ILE A 215 -2.60 9.20 -3.24
C ILE A 215 -2.73 9.19 -4.77
N GLN A 216 -3.96 9.13 -5.27
CA GLN A 216 -4.25 9.31 -6.69
C GLN A 216 -4.59 10.77 -6.94
N THR A 217 -4.05 11.35 -8.02
CA THR A 217 -4.33 12.71 -8.49
C THR A 217 -4.44 12.75 -10.01
N ASP A 218 -5.15 13.74 -10.52
CA ASP A 218 -5.18 14.10 -11.93
C ASP A 218 -4.18 15.23 -12.29
N ALA A 219 -3.37 15.70 -11.33
CA ALA A 219 -2.19 16.49 -11.65
C ALA A 219 -1.25 15.67 -12.55
N ALA A 220 -0.88 16.23 -13.71
CA ALA A 220 -0.13 15.48 -14.71
C ALA A 220 1.29 15.15 -14.24
N VAL A 221 1.57 13.87 -14.06
CA VAL A 221 2.91 13.32 -13.80
C VAL A 221 3.37 12.63 -15.08
N ASN A 222 4.59 12.94 -15.51
CA ASN A 222 5.25 12.35 -16.67
C ASN A 222 6.63 11.86 -16.28
N PRO A 223 7.31 11.04 -17.12
CA PRO A 223 8.69 10.63 -16.89
C PRO A 223 9.60 11.82 -16.60
N GLY A 224 10.36 11.72 -15.50
CA GLY A 224 11.18 12.81 -14.96
C GLY A 224 10.57 13.50 -13.72
N ASN A 225 9.25 13.48 -13.54
CA ASN A 225 8.61 13.97 -12.31
C ASN A 225 8.65 12.95 -11.16
N SER A 226 8.95 11.66 -11.43
CA SER A 226 9.12 10.63 -10.41
C SER A 226 10.19 11.03 -9.40
N GLY A 227 9.89 10.91 -8.10
CA GLY A 227 10.73 11.39 -7.01
C GLY A 227 10.52 12.86 -6.65
N GLY A 228 9.76 13.62 -7.43
CA GLY A 228 9.38 14.99 -7.16
C GLY A 228 8.27 15.15 -6.14
N ALA A 229 7.93 16.41 -5.82
CA ALA A 229 6.96 16.74 -4.77
C ALA A 229 5.52 16.68 -5.26
N LEU A 230 4.62 16.16 -4.43
CA LEU A 230 3.20 16.49 -4.44
C LEU A 230 2.95 17.41 -3.23
N VAL A 231 2.51 18.65 -3.48
CA VAL A 231 2.29 19.65 -2.43
C VAL A 231 0.84 20.12 -2.40
N ASN A 232 0.38 20.56 -1.25
CA ASN A 232 -0.91 21.23 -1.12
C ASN A 232 -0.80 22.73 -1.49
N THR A 233 -1.92 23.44 -1.46
CA THR A 233 -1.98 24.89 -1.78
C THR A 233 -1.23 25.79 -0.78
N ARG A 234 -0.81 25.27 0.38
CA ARG A 234 0.03 25.95 1.36
C ARG A 234 1.52 25.75 1.13
N GLY A 235 1.92 24.99 0.09
CA GLY A 235 3.32 24.66 -0.17
C GLY A 235 3.88 23.57 0.77
N GLU A 236 3.03 22.76 1.39
CA GLU A 236 3.45 21.66 2.25
C GLU A 236 3.50 20.35 1.46
N LEU A 237 4.55 19.56 1.65
CA LEU A 237 4.73 18.26 1.03
C LEU A 237 3.68 17.27 1.56
N VAL A 238 2.84 16.74 0.68
CA VAL A 238 1.82 15.74 1.01
C VAL A 238 2.11 14.37 0.39
N GLY A 239 3.05 14.30 -0.56
CA GLY A 239 3.50 13.04 -1.14
C GLY A 239 4.73 13.18 -2.03
N ILE A 240 5.28 12.04 -2.46
CA ILE A 240 6.33 11.93 -3.49
C ILE A 240 5.71 11.32 -4.74
N ASN A 241 5.76 12.04 -5.86
CA ASN A 241 5.27 11.55 -7.15
C ASN A 241 6.04 10.29 -7.56
N THR A 242 5.35 9.21 -7.94
CA THR A 242 6.03 7.94 -8.20
C THR A 242 5.66 7.29 -9.52
N ALA A 243 4.38 7.19 -9.85
CA ALA A 243 3.92 6.40 -10.99
C ALA A 243 2.71 7.02 -11.70
N ILE A 244 2.47 6.54 -12.91
CA ILE A 244 1.22 6.75 -13.65
C ILE A 244 0.61 5.38 -14.00
N ALA A 245 -0.72 5.24 -13.97
CA ALA A 245 -1.36 4.11 -14.63
C ALA A 245 -1.55 4.47 -16.11
N SER A 246 -0.77 3.81 -16.97
CA SER A 246 -0.79 4.12 -18.40
C SER A 246 -0.39 2.90 -19.22
N ASN A 247 -1.16 2.59 -20.26
CA ASN A 247 -0.82 1.57 -21.24
C ASN A 247 0.16 2.09 -22.32
N THR A 248 0.36 3.40 -22.39
CA THR A 248 1.19 4.07 -23.42
C THR A 248 2.47 4.66 -22.85
N GLY A 249 2.66 4.64 -21.51
CA GLY A 249 3.77 5.31 -20.84
C GLY A 249 3.61 6.82 -20.70
N SER A 250 2.50 7.40 -21.16
CA SER A 250 2.18 8.82 -21.03
C SER A 250 1.01 9.04 -20.09
N TYR A 251 0.92 10.21 -19.49
CA TYR A 251 -0.18 10.60 -18.62
C TYR A 251 -1.55 10.39 -19.27
N THR A 252 -2.45 9.72 -18.57
CA THR A 252 -3.82 9.39 -19.00
C THR A 252 -4.90 9.80 -17.99
N GLY A 253 -4.58 10.71 -17.06
CA GLY A 253 -5.50 11.15 -16.01
C GLY A 253 -5.31 10.42 -14.66
N TYR A 254 -4.35 9.52 -14.56
CA TYR A 254 -4.10 8.73 -13.34
C TYR A 254 -2.64 8.84 -12.94
N SER A 255 -2.36 9.71 -12.00
CA SER A 255 -1.05 9.85 -11.35
C SER A 255 -1.12 9.38 -9.91
N PHE A 256 0.00 8.87 -9.38
CA PHE A 256 0.10 8.33 -8.04
C PHE A 256 1.30 8.92 -7.31
N ALA A 257 1.11 9.17 -6.02
CA ALA A 257 2.17 9.62 -5.13
C ALA A 257 2.19 8.80 -3.84
N VAL A 258 3.38 8.55 -3.31
CA VAL A 258 3.58 7.95 -1.98
C VAL A 258 3.21 8.98 -0.93
N PRO A 259 2.27 8.70 0.00
CA PRO A 259 1.87 9.63 1.05
C PRO A 259 3.05 10.09 1.91
N VAL A 260 3.06 11.35 2.29
CA VAL A 260 4.15 11.91 3.12
C VAL A 260 4.28 11.24 4.49
N ALA A 261 3.21 10.71 5.05
CA ALA A 261 3.25 9.94 6.30
C ALA A 261 4.17 8.71 6.17
N ILE A 262 4.10 8.00 5.03
CA ILE A 262 5.00 6.88 4.71
C ILE A 262 6.43 7.39 4.49
N VAL A 263 6.58 8.46 3.71
CA VAL A 263 7.91 9.06 3.41
C VAL A 263 8.63 9.45 4.70
N LYS A 264 7.96 10.14 5.63
CA LYS A 264 8.53 10.53 6.94
C LYS A 264 9.08 9.33 7.70
N LYS A 265 8.27 8.27 7.85
CA LYS A 265 8.68 7.06 8.56
C LYS A 265 9.90 6.41 7.91
N VAL A 266 9.85 6.22 6.58
CA VAL A 266 10.95 5.59 5.82
C VAL A 266 12.25 6.39 5.95
N VAL A 267 12.17 7.70 5.79
CA VAL A 267 13.34 8.60 5.90
C VAL A 267 13.93 8.58 7.30
N GLU A 268 13.10 8.62 8.35
CA GLU A 268 13.55 8.55 9.74
C GLU A 268 14.22 7.21 10.04
N ASP A 269 13.61 6.09 9.63
CA ASP A 269 14.16 4.75 9.83
C ASP A 269 15.50 4.59 9.09
N ILE A 270 15.59 5.02 7.83
CA ILE A 270 16.83 4.97 7.05
C ILE A 270 17.91 5.84 7.69
N LYS A 271 17.59 7.04 8.15
CA LYS A 271 18.53 7.98 8.78
C LYS A 271 19.11 7.41 10.08
N VAL A 272 18.31 6.73 10.89
CA VAL A 272 18.70 6.20 12.20
C VAL A 272 19.32 4.80 12.11
N HIS A 273 18.74 3.93 11.28
CA HIS A 273 19.05 2.50 11.24
C HIS A 273 19.69 2.03 9.93
N GLY A 274 19.82 2.91 8.93
CA GLY A 274 20.31 2.56 7.59
C GLY A 274 19.32 1.77 6.72
N LYS A 275 18.21 1.32 7.30
CA LYS A 275 17.14 0.56 6.62
C LYS A 275 15.79 0.76 7.32
N VAL A 276 14.71 0.51 6.59
CA VAL A 276 13.36 0.59 7.14
C VAL A 276 13.11 -0.52 8.17
N GLN A 277 12.50 -0.14 9.27
CA GLN A 277 12.05 -1.06 10.32
C GLN A 277 10.59 -1.40 10.08
N ARG A 278 10.31 -2.64 9.63
CA ARG A 278 8.95 -3.11 9.41
C ARG A 278 8.47 -3.98 10.55
N ALA A 279 7.33 -3.61 11.09
CA ALA A 279 6.58 -4.46 11.98
C ALA A 279 5.82 -5.51 11.15
N MET A 280 5.87 -6.76 11.61
CA MET A 280 5.23 -7.89 10.95
C MET A 280 4.27 -8.57 11.91
N LEU A 281 3.06 -8.86 11.44
CA LEU A 281 2.08 -9.65 12.17
C LEU A 281 2.26 -11.16 11.89
N GLY A 282 2.76 -11.51 10.71
CA GLY A 282 3.00 -12.90 10.32
C GLY A 282 1.71 -13.66 9.98
N ILE A 283 0.86 -13.07 9.13
CA ILE A 283 -0.38 -13.67 8.63
C ILE A 283 -0.45 -13.59 7.11
N SER A 284 -1.08 -14.59 6.49
CA SER A 284 -1.64 -14.51 5.15
C SER A 284 -3.14 -14.24 5.27
N MET A 285 -3.66 -13.29 4.53
CA MET A 285 -5.02 -12.79 4.69
C MET A 285 -5.70 -12.55 3.35
N THR A 286 -7.04 -12.64 3.35
CA THR A 286 -7.86 -12.37 2.18
C THR A 286 -9.11 -11.58 2.56
N GLU A 287 -9.76 -10.99 1.56
CA GLU A 287 -11.05 -10.32 1.77
C GLU A 287 -12.09 -11.28 2.34
N LEU A 288 -12.91 -10.78 3.26
CA LEU A 288 -13.97 -11.57 3.88
C LEU A 288 -15.16 -11.69 2.92
N THR A 289 -15.38 -12.89 2.39
CA THR A 289 -16.57 -13.23 1.62
C THR A 289 -17.69 -13.74 2.53
N GLN A 290 -18.93 -13.78 2.03
CA GLN A 290 -20.07 -14.33 2.76
C GLN A 290 -19.85 -15.78 3.17
N GLU A 291 -19.18 -16.55 2.33
CA GLU A 291 -18.85 -17.95 2.59
C GLU A 291 -17.86 -18.10 3.75
N LEU A 292 -16.75 -17.31 3.72
CA LEU A 292 -15.74 -17.29 4.77
C LEU A 292 -16.31 -16.78 6.10
N ALA A 293 -17.17 -15.75 6.08
CA ALA A 293 -17.86 -15.26 7.27
C ALA A 293 -18.74 -16.35 7.91
N SER A 294 -19.45 -17.13 7.08
CA SER A 294 -20.25 -18.24 7.55
C SER A 294 -19.41 -19.35 8.17
N LEU A 295 -18.24 -19.66 7.59
CA LEU A 295 -17.28 -20.62 8.14
C LEU A 295 -16.73 -20.18 9.50
N ALA A 296 -16.50 -18.86 9.68
CA ALA A 296 -16.08 -18.27 10.95
C ALA A 296 -17.24 -18.13 11.98
N GLY A 297 -18.45 -18.58 11.63
CA GLY A 297 -19.62 -18.53 12.50
C GLY A 297 -20.25 -17.15 12.66
N MET A 298 -19.89 -16.16 11.82
CA MET A 298 -20.45 -14.81 11.84
C MET A 298 -21.91 -14.81 11.32
N LYS A 299 -22.76 -13.98 11.93
CA LYS A 299 -24.17 -13.81 11.54
C LYS A 299 -24.48 -12.35 11.29
N GLY A 300 -25.29 -12.06 10.25
CA GLY A 300 -25.71 -10.69 9.90
C GLY A 300 -24.70 -9.95 9.03
N ASP A 301 -24.64 -8.62 9.16
CA ASP A 301 -23.65 -7.79 8.50
C ASP A 301 -22.26 -8.10 9.06
N PHE A 302 -21.35 -8.50 8.20
CA PHE A 302 -19.98 -8.84 8.57
C PHE A 302 -18.99 -7.91 7.89
N SER A 303 -18.01 -7.50 8.68
CA SER A 303 -16.86 -6.70 8.21
C SER A 303 -15.61 -7.24 8.88
N GLY A 304 -14.54 -7.36 8.15
CA GLY A 304 -13.27 -7.86 8.66
C GLY A 304 -12.39 -8.42 7.56
N VAL A 305 -11.29 -9.04 7.97
CA VAL A 305 -10.32 -9.67 7.08
C VAL A 305 -10.11 -11.11 7.53
N TYR A 306 -10.26 -12.05 6.61
CA TYR A 306 -10.10 -13.47 6.92
C TYR A 306 -8.61 -13.84 6.97
N ILE A 307 -8.21 -14.53 8.04
CA ILE A 307 -6.85 -15.03 8.23
C ILE A 307 -6.75 -16.44 7.65
N ALA A 308 -6.09 -16.55 6.50
CA ALA A 308 -5.97 -17.80 5.75
C ALA A 308 -4.85 -18.68 6.30
N GLU A 309 -3.69 -18.10 6.61
CA GLU A 309 -2.52 -18.83 7.10
C GLU A 309 -1.75 -17.99 8.13
N LEU A 310 -0.99 -18.65 8.97
CA LEU A 310 -0.11 -18.05 9.98
C LEU A 310 1.34 -18.47 9.78
N VAL A 311 2.25 -17.51 9.89
CA VAL A 311 3.68 -17.81 10.02
C VAL A 311 3.91 -18.42 11.40
N ARG A 312 4.33 -19.67 11.47
CA ARG A 312 4.66 -20.36 12.73
C ARG A 312 5.76 -19.61 13.49
N GLY A 313 5.56 -19.38 14.77
CA GLY A 313 6.48 -18.56 15.58
C GLY A 313 6.37 -17.05 15.30
N GLY A 314 5.55 -16.62 14.36
CA GLY A 314 5.25 -15.22 14.08
C GLY A 314 4.49 -14.53 15.20
N ALA A 315 4.33 -13.20 15.08
CA ALA A 315 3.68 -12.39 16.10
C ALA A 315 2.24 -12.84 16.40
N ALA A 316 1.42 -13.01 15.36
CA ALA A 316 0.04 -13.46 15.48
C ALA A 316 -0.06 -14.85 16.08
N TRP A 317 0.80 -15.78 15.63
CA TRP A 317 0.84 -17.14 16.15
C TRP A 317 1.15 -17.16 17.67
N LYS A 318 2.16 -16.39 18.13
CA LYS A 318 2.51 -16.25 19.55
C LYS A 318 1.41 -15.57 20.34
N GLY A 319 0.68 -14.63 19.71
CA GLY A 319 -0.45 -13.94 20.31
C GLY A 319 -1.74 -14.76 20.40
N GLY A 320 -1.74 -16.02 19.88
CA GLY A 320 -2.88 -16.93 19.97
C GLY A 320 -3.94 -16.79 18.88
N VAL A 321 -3.61 -16.08 17.79
CA VAL A 321 -4.39 -16.05 16.56
C VAL A 321 -4.37 -17.43 15.90
N ARG A 322 -5.42 -17.80 15.19
CA ARG A 322 -5.56 -19.09 14.49
C ARG A 322 -6.00 -18.90 13.05
N GLU A 323 -5.65 -19.85 12.21
CA GLU A 323 -6.20 -19.94 10.86
C GLU A 323 -7.74 -20.07 10.94
N GLY A 324 -8.45 -19.34 10.11
CA GLY A 324 -9.92 -19.26 10.13
C GLY A 324 -10.49 -18.13 11.00
N ASP A 325 -9.69 -17.41 11.78
CA ASP A 325 -10.13 -16.21 12.48
C ASP A 325 -10.47 -15.10 11.49
N VAL A 326 -11.42 -14.25 11.86
CA VAL A 326 -11.69 -13.01 11.14
C VAL A 326 -11.18 -11.83 11.98
N LEU A 327 -10.23 -11.08 11.46
CA LEU A 327 -9.70 -9.87 12.09
C LEU A 327 -10.69 -8.72 11.87
N VAL A 328 -11.33 -8.26 12.93
CA VAL A 328 -12.39 -7.23 12.91
C VAL A 328 -11.82 -5.84 13.17
N ALA A 329 -10.88 -5.71 14.13
CA ALA A 329 -10.26 -4.44 14.48
C ALA A 329 -8.82 -4.62 14.97
N ILE A 330 -8.02 -3.56 14.83
CA ILE A 330 -6.70 -3.39 15.44
C ILE A 330 -6.73 -2.07 16.22
N ASP A 331 -6.40 -2.11 17.51
CA ASP A 331 -6.40 -0.95 18.43
C ASP A 331 -7.71 -0.15 18.36
N GLY A 332 -8.85 -0.86 18.27
CA GLY A 332 -10.20 -0.29 18.15
C GLY A 332 -10.56 0.25 16.75
N ARG A 333 -9.62 0.31 15.81
CA ARG A 333 -9.87 0.71 14.43
C ARG A 333 -10.40 -0.48 13.62
N LYS A 334 -11.59 -0.35 13.04
CA LYS A 334 -12.20 -1.41 12.22
C LYS A 334 -11.39 -1.68 10.94
N MET A 335 -11.17 -2.95 10.65
CA MET A 335 -10.53 -3.43 9.43
C MET A 335 -11.60 -3.85 8.43
N LYS A 336 -11.53 -3.34 7.19
CA LYS A 336 -12.50 -3.64 6.13
C LYS A 336 -11.92 -4.53 5.05
N ASN A 337 -10.62 -4.42 4.82
CA ASN A 337 -9.88 -5.11 3.77
C ASN A 337 -8.43 -5.36 4.20
N PRO A 338 -7.66 -6.21 3.50
CA PRO A 338 -6.25 -6.47 3.79
C PRO A 338 -5.37 -5.22 3.84
N SER A 339 -5.66 -4.22 3.00
CA SER A 339 -4.87 -2.97 2.96
C SER A 339 -4.99 -2.15 4.24
N ASP A 340 -6.19 -2.15 4.89
CA ASP A 340 -6.37 -1.50 6.20
C ASP A 340 -5.49 -2.15 7.27
N VAL A 341 -5.38 -3.48 7.25
CA VAL A 341 -4.53 -4.23 8.18
C VAL A 341 -3.06 -3.91 7.95
N GLN A 342 -2.60 -3.95 6.69
CA GLN A 342 -1.22 -3.62 6.34
C GLN A 342 -0.86 -2.19 6.72
N ALA A 343 -1.72 -1.21 6.39
CA ALA A 343 -1.50 0.19 6.73
C ALA A 343 -1.40 0.39 8.25
N THR A 344 -2.28 -0.28 9.01
CA THR A 344 -2.27 -0.18 10.47
C THR A 344 -1.02 -0.83 11.07
N VAL A 345 -0.66 -2.05 10.66
CA VAL A 345 0.57 -2.73 11.14
C VAL A 345 1.82 -1.95 10.76
N ASN A 346 1.87 -1.40 9.53
CA ASN A 346 3.02 -0.61 9.06
C ASN A 346 3.19 0.74 9.78
N SER A 347 2.15 1.25 10.47
CA SER A 347 2.28 2.44 11.31
C SER A 347 2.98 2.19 12.65
N HIS A 348 3.13 0.92 13.05
CA HIS A 348 3.81 0.48 14.28
C HIS A 348 5.28 0.16 14.03
N LYS A 349 6.02 0.00 15.14
CA LYS A 349 7.43 -0.43 15.12
C LYS A 349 7.55 -1.90 15.56
N PRO A 350 8.60 -2.60 15.15
CA PRO A 350 8.94 -3.90 15.73
C PRO A 350 9.05 -3.81 17.24
N GLY A 351 8.39 -4.74 17.93
CA GLY A 351 8.33 -4.78 19.40
C GLY A 351 7.12 -4.10 20.02
N ASP A 352 6.37 -3.28 19.27
CA ASP A 352 5.14 -2.67 19.75
C ASP A 352 4.07 -3.73 20.02
N TYR A 353 3.21 -3.45 21.00
CA TYR A 353 2.04 -4.25 21.28
C TYR A 353 0.80 -3.63 20.63
N ILE A 354 0.03 -4.46 19.94
CA ILE A 354 -1.27 -4.10 19.37
C ILE A 354 -2.36 -4.98 19.96
N GLU A 355 -3.57 -4.46 20.01
CA GLU A 355 -4.77 -5.21 20.43
C GLU A 355 -5.56 -5.62 19.20
N LEU A 356 -5.64 -6.92 18.95
CA LEU A 356 -6.46 -7.48 17.87
C LEU A 356 -7.84 -7.84 18.39
N THR A 357 -8.90 -7.36 17.75
CA THR A 357 -10.25 -7.90 17.92
C THR A 357 -10.49 -8.88 16.79
N ILE A 358 -10.66 -10.15 17.13
CA ILE A 358 -10.94 -11.24 16.19
C ILE A 358 -12.32 -11.82 16.44
N CYS A 359 -12.95 -12.38 15.39
CA CYS A 359 -14.11 -13.26 15.52
C CYS A 359 -13.66 -14.71 15.27
N ARG A 360 -13.91 -15.58 16.25
CA ARG A 360 -13.65 -17.03 16.21
C ARG A 360 -14.90 -17.77 16.66
N ASP A 361 -15.39 -18.69 15.83
CA ASP A 361 -16.62 -19.47 16.12
C ASP A 361 -17.82 -18.57 16.47
N GLY A 362 -17.96 -17.44 15.80
CA GLY A 362 -19.04 -16.46 16.00
C GLY A 362 -18.93 -15.63 17.28
N LYS A 363 -17.78 -15.64 17.98
CA LYS A 363 -17.53 -14.85 19.19
C LYS A 363 -16.35 -13.92 19.00
N GLU A 364 -16.51 -12.66 19.40
CA GLU A 364 -15.43 -11.71 19.45
C GLU A 364 -14.47 -12.00 20.61
N GLN A 365 -13.18 -11.90 20.35
CA GLN A 365 -12.10 -12.07 21.33
C GLN A 365 -11.08 -10.98 21.12
N GLN A 366 -10.51 -10.47 22.21
CA GLN A 366 -9.38 -9.53 22.19
C GLN A 366 -8.09 -10.28 22.48
N LEU A 367 -7.11 -10.08 21.63
CA LEU A 367 -5.77 -10.69 21.74
C LEU A 367 -4.71 -9.59 21.73
N LYS A 368 -3.79 -9.61 22.69
CA LYS A 368 -2.64 -8.71 22.71
C LYS A 368 -1.47 -9.38 22.02
N VAL A 369 -0.98 -8.75 20.95
CA VAL A 369 0.07 -9.29 20.10
C VAL A 369 1.27 -8.35 20.07
N GLN A 370 2.48 -8.86 20.27
CA GLN A 370 3.71 -8.11 20.10
C GLN A 370 4.21 -8.29 18.67
N LEU A 371 4.29 -7.19 17.92
CA LEU A 371 4.77 -7.20 16.54
C LEU A 371 6.26 -7.55 16.47
N GLN A 372 6.64 -8.29 15.45
CA GLN A 372 8.03 -8.70 15.20
C GLN A 372 8.63 -7.87 14.07
N GLY A 373 9.97 -7.81 13.99
CA GLY A 373 10.67 -7.22 12.87
C GLY A 373 10.84 -8.22 11.72
N GLU A 374 11.01 -7.72 10.50
CA GLU A 374 11.25 -8.52 9.30
C GLU A 374 12.45 -9.48 9.47
N ALA A 375 13.54 -9.03 10.07
CA ALA A 375 14.71 -9.87 10.35
C ALA A 375 14.39 -11.02 11.33
N THR A 376 13.49 -10.81 12.28
CA THR A 376 13.04 -11.84 13.22
C THR A 376 12.10 -12.83 12.53
N ALA A 377 11.23 -12.34 11.64
CA ALA A 377 10.34 -13.19 10.85
C ALA A 377 11.12 -14.07 9.87
N ALA A 378 12.10 -13.51 9.16
CA ALA A 378 13.01 -14.26 8.29
C ALA A 378 13.86 -15.29 9.05
N ALA A 379 14.33 -14.94 10.26
CA ALA A 379 15.08 -15.88 11.10
C ALA A 379 14.21 -17.03 11.61
N ILE A 380 12.91 -16.78 11.84
CA ILE A 380 11.95 -17.83 12.24
C ILE A 380 11.66 -18.78 11.08
N GLU A 381 11.57 -18.26 9.83
CA GLU A 381 11.49 -19.08 8.63
C GLU A 381 12.78 -19.92 8.43
N ASP A 382 13.95 -19.37 8.79
CA ASP A 382 15.25 -20.04 8.60
C ASP A 382 15.59 -21.04 9.72
N GLU A 383 15.13 -20.81 10.96
CA GLU A 383 15.37 -21.72 12.10
C GLU A 383 14.40 -22.91 12.19
N GLY A 384 13.19 -22.77 11.66
CA GLY A 384 12.13 -23.79 11.75
C GLY A 384 11.63 -24.35 10.46
N SER A 385 12.02 -23.79 9.31
CA SER A 385 11.61 -24.27 7.98
C SER A 385 12.74 -24.17 6.96
N ALA A 386 12.69 -24.99 5.93
CA ALA A 386 13.62 -24.91 4.81
C ALA A 386 12.96 -25.36 3.51
N THR A 387 13.21 -24.63 2.44
CA THR A 387 12.71 -25.00 1.10
C THR A 387 13.77 -25.81 0.35
N ILE A 388 13.41 -27.00 -0.10
CA ILE A 388 14.26 -27.88 -0.89
C ILE A 388 13.44 -28.61 -1.94
N MET A 389 13.91 -28.61 -3.20
CA MET A 389 13.29 -29.35 -4.33
C MET A 389 11.78 -29.06 -4.51
N GLY A 390 11.36 -27.81 -4.26
CA GLY A 390 9.96 -27.37 -4.38
C GLY A 390 9.07 -27.70 -3.17
N ALA A 391 9.64 -28.22 -2.07
CA ALA A 391 8.91 -28.44 -0.83
C ALA A 391 9.46 -27.54 0.27
N THR A 392 8.58 -26.85 1.00
CA THR A 392 8.94 -26.19 2.25
C THR A 392 8.67 -27.14 3.40
N LEU A 393 9.71 -27.48 4.11
CA LEU A 393 9.73 -28.39 5.25
C LEU A 393 9.76 -27.59 6.54
N ALA A 394 8.93 -27.97 7.53
CA ALA A 394 8.91 -27.33 8.84
C ALA A 394 8.72 -28.35 9.97
N GLU A 395 9.02 -27.96 11.21
CA GLU A 395 8.72 -28.80 12.37
C GLU A 395 7.19 -28.87 12.58
N PRO A 396 6.61 -30.08 12.70
CA PRO A 396 5.17 -30.24 12.93
C PRO A 396 4.74 -29.69 14.30
N ASP A 397 3.47 -29.29 14.41
CA ASP A 397 2.87 -28.89 15.68
C ASP A 397 2.86 -30.06 16.67
N LYS A 398 3.09 -29.76 17.96
CA LYS A 398 3.06 -30.76 19.04
C LYS A 398 1.71 -31.47 19.13
N ASP A 399 0.62 -30.77 18.87
CA ASP A 399 -0.72 -31.38 18.88
C ASP A 399 -0.91 -32.32 17.67
N LEU A 400 -0.33 -32.01 16.51
CA LEU A 400 -0.33 -32.88 15.35
C LEU A 400 0.49 -34.14 15.60
N LEU A 401 1.70 -34.00 16.16
CA LEU A 401 2.55 -35.15 16.55
C LEU A 401 1.83 -36.06 17.53
N LYS A 402 1.20 -35.50 18.57
CA LYS A 402 0.43 -36.24 19.57
C LYS A 402 -0.76 -36.97 18.96
N LYS A 403 -1.49 -36.32 18.04
CA LYS A 403 -2.63 -36.91 17.31
C LYS A 403 -2.20 -38.09 16.43
N LEU A 404 -1.02 -37.98 15.82
CA LEU A 404 -0.45 -39.04 14.97
C LEU A 404 0.35 -40.11 15.73
N GLY A 405 0.52 -39.95 17.06
CA GLY A 405 1.33 -40.85 17.88
C GLY A 405 2.83 -40.80 17.57
N LEU A 406 3.29 -39.69 16.98
CA LEU A 406 4.70 -39.51 16.56
C LEU A 406 5.49 -38.79 17.65
N LYS A 407 6.78 -39.14 17.79
CA LYS A 407 7.71 -38.48 18.72
C LYS A 407 8.47 -37.31 18.05
N GLY A 408 8.46 -37.26 16.71
CA GLY A 408 9.13 -36.25 15.90
C GLY A 408 8.83 -36.49 14.42
N GLY A 409 9.28 -35.57 13.56
CA GLY A 409 9.08 -35.65 12.12
C GLY A 409 9.21 -34.26 11.50
N VAL A 410 9.04 -34.19 10.18
CA VAL A 410 9.14 -32.95 9.41
C VAL A 410 7.91 -32.81 8.52
N GLU A 411 7.12 -31.74 8.70
CA GLU A 411 5.91 -31.50 7.92
C GLU A 411 6.21 -30.77 6.61
N VAL A 412 5.60 -31.22 5.52
CA VAL A 412 5.57 -30.49 4.24
C VAL A 412 4.49 -29.41 4.34
N VAL A 413 4.88 -28.17 4.62
CA VAL A 413 3.93 -27.06 4.86
C VAL A 413 3.56 -26.30 3.58
N SER A 414 4.40 -26.35 2.55
CA SER A 414 4.12 -25.79 1.22
C SER A 414 4.76 -26.65 0.12
N LEU A 415 4.16 -26.67 -1.06
CA LEU A 415 4.65 -27.35 -2.24
C LEU A 415 4.51 -26.47 -3.46
N GLU A 416 5.63 -26.24 -4.13
CA GLU A 416 5.74 -25.62 -5.43
C GLU A 416 6.08 -26.68 -6.51
N LYS A 417 6.19 -26.24 -7.76
CA LYS A 417 6.62 -27.14 -8.84
C LYS A 417 8.08 -27.58 -8.60
N GLY A 418 8.28 -28.86 -8.33
CA GLY A 418 9.60 -29.44 -8.03
C GLY A 418 9.53 -30.96 -7.87
N ASN A 419 10.64 -31.53 -7.39
CA ASN A 419 10.79 -33.00 -7.32
C ASN A 419 9.82 -33.65 -6.33
N PHE A 420 9.50 -32.98 -5.21
CA PHE A 420 8.52 -33.49 -4.26
C PHE A 420 7.11 -33.55 -4.87
N SER A 421 6.68 -32.48 -5.57
CA SER A 421 5.37 -32.46 -6.23
C SER A 421 5.30 -33.45 -7.41
N ALA A 422 6.40 -33.63 -8.14
CA ALA A 422 6.51 -34.62 -9.20
C ALA A 422 6.44 -36.07 -8.68
N ALA A 423 6.92 -36.31 -7.45
CA ALA A 423 6.79 -37.60 -6.77
C ALA A 423 5.37 -37.87 -6.20
N GLY A 424 4.45 -36.89 -6.29
CA GLY A 424 3.08 -37.05 -5.81
C GLY A 424 2.90 -36.73 -4.32
N VAL A 425 3.90 -36.16 -3.65
CA VAL A 425 3.78 -35.66 -2.28
C VAL A 425 2.76 -34.53 -2.25
N ARG A 426 2.04 -34.39 -1.15
CA ARG A 426 1.07 -33.32 -0.94
C ARG A 426 1.39 -32.54 0.34
N LYS A 427 0.94 -31.32 0.43
CA LYS A 427 0.98 -30.50 1.66
C LYS A 427 0.35 -31.27 2.83
N GLY A 428 0.97 -31.19 4.00
CA GLY A 428 0.50 -31.84 5.23
C GLY A 428 1.07 -33.24 5.47
N LEU A 429 1.99 -33.73 4.63
CA LEU A 429 2.76 -34.95 4.93
C LEU A 429 3.72 -34.67 6.07
N VAL A 430 3.68 -35.46 7.15
CA VAL A 430 4.68 -35.49 8.20
C VAL A 430 5.68 -36.60 7.87
N ILE A 431 6.86 -36.21 7.40
CA ILE A 431 7.96 -37.10 7.04
C ILE A 431 8.57 -37.63 8.33
N THR A 432 8.66 -38.92 8.47
CA THR A 432 9.23 -39.62 9.64
C THR A 432 10.59 -40.25 9.32
N HIS A 433 10.77 -40.72 8.09
CA HIS A 433 12.03 -41.34 7.65
C HIS A 433 12.38 -40.91 6.21
N ILE A 434 13.67 -40.78 5.96
CA ILE A 434 14.24 -40.58 4.61
C ILE A 434 15.34 -41.65 4.41
N ASN A 435 15.20 -42.49 3.37
CA ASN A 435 16.08 -43.65 3.14
C ASN A 435 16.22 -44.53 4.40
N GLN A 436 15.12 -44.78 5.11
CA GLN A 436 15.06 -45.56 6.36
C GLN A 436 15.79 -44.90 7.56
N ILE A 437 16.30 -43.67 7.39
CA ILE A 437 16.89 -42.88 8.47
C ILE A 437 15.75 -42.06 9.08
N GLN A 438 15.52 -42.24 10.39
CA GLN A 438 14.54 -41.43 11.14
C GLN A 438 14.97 -39.96 11.15
N VAL A 439 14.03 -39.04 10.83
CA VAL A 439 14.25 -37.60 10.86
C VAL A 439 13.25 -36.99 11.84
N SER A 440 13.72 -36.14 12.73
CA SER A 440 12.91 -35.47 13.75
C SER A 440 12.92 -33.97 13.60
N THR A 441 13.93 -33.42 12.92
CA THR A 441 14.12 -31.98 12.68
C THR A 441 14.33 -31.69 11.21
N VAL A 442 14.03 -30.46 10.81
CA VAL A 442 14.25 -29.98 9.43
C VAL A 442 15.73 -30.11 9.05
N LYS A 443 16.65 -29.80 9.98
CA LYS A 443 18.09 -29.91 9.75
C LYS A 443 18.53 -31.34 9.43
N GLU A 444 18.06 -32.33 10.18
CA GLU A 444 18.33 -33.76 9.89
C GLU A 444 17.79 -34.17 8.52
N ALA A 445 16.56 -33.78 8.19
CA ALA A 445 15.98 -34.08 6.89
C ALA A 445 16.78 -33.48 5.74
N LEU A 446 17.20 -32.22 5.84
CA LEU A 446 18.04 -31.56 4.83
C LEU A 446 19.40 -32.23 4.67
N GLU A 447 20.03 -32.68 5.75
CA GLU A 447 21.32 -33.34 5.69
C GLU A 447 21.22 -34.67 4.93
N VAL A 448 20.19 -35.47 5.19
CA VAL A 448 19.93 -36.71 4.47
C VAL A 448 19.62 -36.49 2.98
N ILE A 449 18.77 -35.45 2.68
CA ILE A 449 18.40 -35.13 1.30
C ILE A 449 19.62 -34.64 0.50
N LYS A 450 20.44 -33.75 1.06
CA LYS A 450 21.65 -33.20 0.40
C LYS A 450 22.68 -34.26 0.08
N ASN A 451 22.75 -35.35 0.86
CA ASN A 451 23.67 -36.46 0.65
C ASN A 451 23.14 -37.52 -0.35
N ALA A 452 21.89 -37.40 -0.79
CA ALA A 452 21.31 -38.33 -1.78
C ALA A 452 21.81 -38.04 -3.20
N ARG A 453 22.38 -39.03 -3.90
CA ARG A 453 23.04 -38.89 -5.22
C ARG A 453 22.13 -39.14 -6.44
N ARG A 454 21.06 -39.93 -6.30
CA ARG A 454 20.18 -40.32 -7.42
C ARG A 454 18.68 -40.20 -7.07
N GLY A 455 18.36 -40.00 -5.83
CA GLY A 455 17.01 -39.97 -5.31
C GLY A 455 16.96 -40.53 -3.90
N PHE A 456 15.84 -40.38 -3.24
CA PHE A 456 15.62 -40.86 -1.89
C PHE A 456 14.17 -41.31 -1.68
N LEU A 457 13.97 -42.24 -0.75
CA LEU A 457 12.65 -42.70 -0.35
C LEU A 457 12.20 -41.89 0.87
N VAL A 458 11.03 -41.25 0.76
CA VAL A 458 10.38 -40.53 1.87
C VAL A 458 9.28 -41.44 2.41
N GLU A 459 9.30 -41.66 3.74
CA GLU A 459 8.21 -42.28 4.48
C GLU A 459 7.58 -41.21 5.39
N GLY A 460 6.28 -41.11 5.36
CA GLY A 460 5.58 -40.09 6.17
C GLY A 460 4.11 -40.43 6.35
N MET A 461 3.45 -39.64 7.16
CA MET A 461 2.06 -39.85 7.57
C MET A 461 1.25 -38.57 7.36
N TYR A 462 0.04 -38.68 6.81
CA TYR A 462 -0.92 -37.58 6.76
C TYR A 462 -1.80 -37.55 8.01
N ARG A 463 -2.58 -36.46 8.17
CA ARG A 463 -3.50 -36.25 9.31
C ARG A 463 -4.54 -37.34 9.50
N ASN A 464 -4.82 -38.18 8.49
CA ASN A 464 -5.69 -39.36 8.56
C ASN A 464 -5.05 -40.58 9.25
N GLY A 465 -3.75 -40.52 9.54
CA GLY A 465 -3.00 -41.61 10.19
C GLY A 465 -2.42 -42.65 9.24
N ASP A 466 -2.66 -42.52 7.91
CA ASP A 466 -2.14 -43.46 6.94
C ASP A 466 -0.67 -43.16 6.60
N VAL A 467 0.14 -44.19 6.48
CA VAL A 467 1.56 -44.13 6.10
C VAL A 467 1.71 -44.20 4.62
N TYR A 468 2.52 -43.30 4.05
CA TYR A 468 2.81 -43.22 2.62
C TYR A 468 4.31 -43.26 2.34
N TYR A 469 4.65 -43.77 1.18
CA TYR A 469 6.04 -43.89 0.67
C TYR A 469 6.15 -43.18 -0.68
N TYR A 470 7.14 -42.31 -0.82
CA TYR A 470 7.37 -41.54 -2.04
C TYR A 470 8.83 -41.67 -2.47
N GLY A 471 9.06 -42.07 -3.71
CA GLY A 471 10.40 -42.00 -4.34
C GLY A 471 10.59 -40.61 -4.94
N VAL A 472 11.47 -39.83 -4.36
CA VAL A 472 11.81 -38.48 -4.85
C VAL A 472 13.11 -38.51 -5.60
N GLY A 473 13.11 -38.14 -6.89
CA GLY A 473 14.33 -38.01 -7.71
C GLY A 473 15.16 -36.78 -7.29
N VAL A 474 16.48 -36.79 -7.50
CA VAL A 474 17.38 -35.62 -7.29
C VAL A 474 17.70 -34.99 -8.62
#